data_c36565fd5618cfc7a054d42087b598ea
#
_entry.id   c36565fd5618cfc7a054d42087b598ea
#
_cell.length_a   1.000
_cell.length_b   1.000
_cell.length_c   1.000
_cell.angle_alpha   90.00
_cell.angle_beta   90.00
_cell.angle_gamma   90.00
#
_symmetry.space_group_name_H-M   'P 1'
#
loop_
_entity.id
_entity.type
_entity.pdbx_description
1 polymer ?
#
loop_
_entity_poly.entity_id
_entity_poly.type
_entity_poly.pdbx_seq_one_letter_code
_entity_poly.pdbx_strand_id
1 'polypeptide(L)'
;MKRIFSILLSVLLLWPCITRAQQVLPKREFRGAWIQMINGQFMGMSRDEMQANLTHQLDVLKRCGVNAIMFQVRGEADAMYASPYEPWSRFLTGQQGKAPQPYWDPLAWMVTECHKRGMELHAWINPFRAKTKTTKELSTQHPYVKHPERFFEYDGLYIFNPGLEVNRNYICHIASDIVRRYDVDGLHMDDYFYPYPVAGVAIPDQATYETHKNGINNIDDWRRYNVNLFIQQMHDSIRAAKPWVKFGVSPFGIYHNATAGSNIPGSNTHGLQNYDNLYADVLYWINKGWVDYNIPQIYWEIGHKAADYEELVKWWSRFAGGRPLFIGQDVERTVRAADTKNPQRNQMAEKFRLQRTLRGIQGCCLWYSAAVVRNEGNFATALQKSYHHTLALQPLFPFIDSKAPGKPRKVKAMWMPNGYYLFWTAPKGSREMDKARNYAIYRFAKGERVDLFNAEHLIDITPNTYYQLPYQGGHNKYVYIVTALDRLQNESKAVKKKVKL
;
A
#
# COMPACT_ATOMS: atom_id res chain seq x y z
N MET A 1 61.32 -41.29 46.55
CA MET A 1 61.26 -40.48 45.33
C MET A 1 59.90 -40.68 44.68
N LYS A 2 58.96 -39.80 44.97
CA LYS A 2 57.60 -39.86 44.39
C LYS A 2 57.50 -38.73 43.40
N ARG A 3 57.26 -39.03 42.10
CA ARG A 3 57.00 -38.06 41.05
C ARG A 3 55.50 -37.75 41.06
N ILE A 4 55.16 -36.49 41.28
CA ILE A 4 53.81 -35.96 41.16
C ILE A 4 53.59 -35.54 39.71
N PHE A 5 52.65 -36.17 39.03
CA PHE A 5 52.19 -35.75 37.71
C PHE A 5 51.06 -34.72 37.89
N SER A 6 51.34 -33.47 37.51
CA SER A 6 50.30 -32.43 37.43
C SER A 6 49.61 -32.53 36.05
N ILE A 7 48.31 -32.90 36.08
CA ILE A 7 47.45 -32.82 34.91
C ILE A 7 46.86 -31.44 34.85
N LEU A 8 47.25 -30.64 33.87
CA LEU A 8 46.59 -29.38 33.51
C LEU A 8 45.34 -29.69 32.72
N LEU A 9 44.17 -29.50 33.36
CA LEU A 9 42.88 -29.60 32.69
C LEU A 9 42.55 -28.30 31.98
N SER A 10 42.80 -28.24 30.66
CA SER A 10 42.42 -27.12 29.83
C SER A 10 40.94 -27.15 29.56
N VAL A 11 40.14 -26.37 30.28
CA VAL A 11 38.73 -26.16 30.02
C VAL A 11 38.63 -25.19 28.83
N LEU A 12 38.43 -25.73 27.62
CA LEU A 12 38.01 -25.00 26.47
C LEU A 12 36.56 -24.52 26.68
N LEU A 13 36.38 -23.27 27.05
CA LEU A 13 35.10 -22.58 27.01
C LEU A 13 34.64 -22.46 25.57
N LEU A 14 33.86 -23.43 25.07
CA LEU A 14 33.07 -23.32 23.87
C LEU A 14 31.98 -22.30 24.13
N TRP A 15 32.27 -21.04 23.84
CA TRP A 15 31.23 -20.01 23.70
C TRP A 15 30.37 -20.41 22.52
N PRO A 16 29.06 -20.66 22.65
CA PRO A 16 28.23 -20.88 21.51
C PRO A 16 28.17 -19.51 20.78
N CYS A 17 28.90 -19.38 19.66
CA CYS A 17 28.62 -18.37 18.68
C CYS A 17 27.21 -18.65 18.17
N ILE A 18 26.19 -18.08 18.82
CA ILE A 18 24.86 -17.98 18.28
C ILE A 18 24.98 -16.99 17.12
N THR A 19 25.42 -17.50 15.98
CA THR A 19 25.19 -16.83 14.71
C THR A 19 23.67 -16.74 14.57
N ARG A 20 23.11 -15.56 14.90
CA ARG A 20 21.74 -15.23 14.50
C ARG A 20 21.72 -15.43 12.99
N ALA A 21 21.09 -16.52 12.54
CA ALA A 21 20.79 -16.71 11.14
C ALA A 21 20.09 -15.42 10.68
N GLN A 22 20.77 -14.63 9.86
CA GLN A 22 20.21 -13.42 9.32
C GLN A 22 18.96 -13.83 8.55
N GLN A 23 17.80 -13.35 8.98
CA GLN A 23 16.54 -13.73 8.34
C GLN A 23 16.61 -13.32 6.89
N VAL A 24 16.58 -14.30 5.98
CA VAL A 24 16.57 -14.04 4.54
C VAL A 24 15.30 -13.25 4.22
N LEU A 25 15.46 -12.02 3.73
CA LEU A 25 14.34 -11.19 3.38
C LEU A 25 13.69 -11.66 2.07
N PRO A 26 12.36 -11.53 1.95
CA PRO A 26 11.64 -11.99 0.77
C PRO A 26 12.04 -11.15 -0.46
N LYS A 27 12.24 -11.79 -1.60
CA LYS A 27 12.45 -11.11 -2.88
C LYS A 27 11.24 -10.25 -3.27
N ARG A 28 10.03 -10.69 -2.89
CA ARG A 28 8.78 -9.98 -3.16
C ARG A 28 8.07 -9.65 -1.87
N GLU A 29 7.81 -8.37 -1.65
CA GLU A 29 7.12 -7.88 -0.47
C GLU A 29 6.50 -6.52 -0.79
N PHE A 30 5.21 -6.38 -0.54
CA PHE A 30 4.57 -5.06 -0.58
C PHE A 30 5.03 -4.22 0.60
N ARG A 31 5.58 -3.06 0.33
CA ARG A 31 6.07 -2.10 1.31
C ARG A 31 5.44 -0.75 1.03
N GLY A 32 4.20 -0.60 1.50
CA GLY A 32 3.39 0.59 1.26
C GLY A 32 3.53 1.64 2.34
N ALA A 33 3.15 2.89 2.01
CA ALA A 33 2.92 3.96 2.97
C ALA A 33 1.77 4.85 2.52
N TRP A 34 0.92 5.28 3.46
CA TRP A 34 -0.14 6.24 3.19
C TRP A 34 0.36 7.68 3.34
N ILE A 35 0.09 8.50 2.33
CA ILE A 35 0.23 9.96 2.37
C ILE A 35 -1.19 10.54 2.33
N GLN A 36 -1.67 11.02 3.47
CA GLN A 36 -3.00 11.57 3.63
C GLN A 36 -3.04 13.07 3.36
N MET A 37 -4.17 13.57 2.87
CA MET A 37 -4.39 15.01 2.70
C MET A 37 -5.31 15.61 3.78
N ILE A 38 -6.26 14.81 4.25
CA ILE A 38 -7.38 15.28 5.09
C ILE A 38 -6.94 15.78 6.49
N ASN A 39 -5.73 15.48 6.92
CA ASN A 39 -5.14 16.03 8.14
C ASN A 39 -4.65 17.48 7.98
N GLY A 40 -4.74 18.05 6.78
CA GLY A 40 -4.33 19.42 6.48
C GLY A 40 -2.83 19.64 6.34
N GLN A 41 -2.02 18.58 6.22
CA GLN A 41 -0.56 18.70 6.16
C GLN A 41 -0.03 19.55 5.00
N PHE A 42 -0.82 19.72 3.94
CA PHE A 42 -0.46 20.49 2.75
C PHE A 42 -1.19 21.85 2.66
N MET A 43 -2.16 22.08 3.55
CA MET A 43 -3.00 23.26 3.52
C MET A 43 -2.18 24.54 3.72
N GLY A 44 -2.28 25.47 2.77
CA GLY A 44 -1.56 26.73 2.81
C GLY A 44 -0.12 26.69 2.29
N MET A 45 0.37 25.52 1.87
CA MET A 45 1.67 25.42 1.18
C MET A 45 1.57 25.99 -0.23
N SER A 46 2.59 26.71 -0.66
CA SER A 46 2.80 27.01 -2.08
C SER A 46 3.09 25.71 -2.85
N ARG A 47 3.00 25.78 -4.20
CA ARG A 47 3.38 24.64 -5.05
C ARG A 47 4.79 24.13 -4.74
N ASP A 48 5.75 25.04 -4.66
CA ASP A 48 7.17 24.68 -4.51
C ASP A 48 7.45 24.09 -3.13
N GLU A 49 6.82 24.60 -2.07
CA GLU A 49 6.90 24.02 -0.71
C GLU A 49 6.27 22.63 -0.66
N MET A 50 5.10 22.44 -1.27
CA MET A 50 4.44 21.12 -1.29
C MET A 50 5.27 20.12 -2.10
N GLN A 51 5.80 20.49 -3.27
CA GLN A 51 6.68 19.64 -4.06
C GLN A 51 7.96 19.29 -3.32
N ALA A 52 8.60 20.24 -2.64
CA ALA A 52 9.78 19.99 -1.82
C ALA A 52 9.47 19.03 -0.67
N ASN A 53 8.34 19.24 0.03
CA ASN A 53 7.89 18.37 1.12
C ASN A 53 7.63 16.93 0.63
N LEU A 54 6.86 16.78 -0.45
CA LEU A 54 6.55 15.46 -1.04
C LEU A 54 7.81 14.79 -1.58
N THR A 55 8.71 15.52 -2.24
CA THR A 55 10.02 15.00 -2.68
C THR A 55 10.81 14.44 -1.50
N HIS A 56 10.90 15.21 -0.41
CA HIS A 56 11.59 14.77 0.81
C HIS A 56 10.94 13.49 1.39
N GLN A 57 9.60 13.45 1.50
CA GLN A 57 8.88 12.24 1.96
C GLN A 57 9.20 11.03 1.08
N LEU A 58 9.09 11.17 -0.25
CA LEU A 58 9.36 10.08 -1.19
C LEU A 58 10.80 9.58 -1.12
N ASP A 59 11.78 10.48 -0.97
CA ASP A 59 13.19 10.12 -0.85
C ASP A 59 13.50 9.37 0.45
N VAL A 60 12.92 9.80 1.58
CA VAL A 60 13.03 9.07 2.85
C VAL A 60 12.39 7.70 2.74
N LEU A 61 11.16 7.63 2.24
CA LEU A 61 10.41 6.37 2.08
C LEU A 61 11.15 5.40 1.15
N LYS A 62 11.73 5.89 0.04
CA LYS A 62 12.55 5.06 -0.86
C LYS A 62 13.77 4.49 -0.14
N ARG A 63 14.49 5.31 0.65
CA ARG A 63 15.61 4.82 1.48
C ARG A 63 15.18 3.79 2.52
N CYS A 64 13.95 3.88 3.01
CA CYS A 64 13.34 2.89 3.90
C CYS A 64 12.82 1.63 3.18
N GLY A 65 13.07 1.49 1.88
CA GLY A 65 12.67 0.33 1.08
C GLY A 65 11.18 0.29 0.72
N VAL A 66 10.44 1.40 0.90
CA VAL A 66 9.03 1.53 0.47
C VAL A 66 8.97 1.48 -1.06
N ASN A 67 8.01 0.74 -1.60
CA ASN A 67 7.85 0.49 -3.03
C ASN A 67 6.43 0.79 -3.57
N ALA A 68 5.52 1.27 -2.71
CA ALA A 68 4.18 1.74 -3.10
C ALA A 68 3.72 2.90 -2.21
N ILE A 69 3.05 3.88 -2.81
CA ILE A 69 2.46 5.03 -2.12
C ILE A 69 0.94 5.02 -2.32
N MET A 70 0.20 5.06 -1.21
CA MET A 70 -1.24 5.33 -1.18
C MET A 70 -1.42 6.84 -0.99
N PHE A 71 -1.62 7.58 -2.08
CA PHE A 71 -1.77 9.03 -2.04
C PHE A 71 -3.24 9.41 -2.04
N GLN A 72 -3.71 10.05 -0.97
CA GLN A 72 -5.10 10.49 -0.86
C GLN A 72 -5.38 11.64 -1.84
N VAL A 73 -6.30 11.42 -2.76
CA VAL A 73 -6.61 12.38 -3.82
C VAL A 73 -8.06 12.87 -3.80
N ARG A 74 -8.92 12.22 -2.98
CA ARG A 74 -10.33 12.58 -2.82
C ARG A 74 -10.75 12.32 -1.36
N GLY A 75 -11.01 13.38 -0.61
CA GLY A 75 -11.31 13.29 0.83
C GLY A 75 -12.73 13.67 1.22
N GLU A 76 -13.29 14.70 0.60
CA GLU A 76 -14.59 15.31 0.91
C GLU A 76 -15.40 15.60 -0.36
N ALA A 77 -15.53 14.66 -1.28
CA ALA A 77 -16.08 14.89 -2.62
C ALA A 77 -15.42 16.11 -3.31
N ASP A 78 -14.13 16.19 -3.16
CA ASP A 78 -13.23 17.21 -3.69
C ASP A 78 -11.92 16.58 -4.14
N ALA A 79 -11.11 17.28 -4.90
CA ALA A 79 -9.99 16.68 -5.61
C ALA A 79 -8.64 17.36 -5.34
N MET A 80 -7.58 16.56 -5.19
CA MET A 80 -6.17 16.97 -5.25
C MET A 80 -5.60 16.86 -6.68
N TYR A 81 -6.46 16.98 -7.68
CA TYR A 81 -6.14 16.92 -9.11
C TYR A 81 -7.16 17.74 -9.90
N ALA A 82 -6.87 18.03 -11.15
CA ALA A 82 -7.78 18.78 -12.04
C ALA A 82 -9.01 17.92 -12.41
N SER A 83 -9.98 17.81 -11.50
CA SER A 83 -11.24 17.10 -11.73
C SER A 83 -12.23 17.97 -12.52
N PRO A 84 -12.87 17.42 -13.57
CA PRO A 84 -13.98 18.12 -14.24
C PRO A 84 -15.32 17.98 -13.50
N TYR A 85 -15.39 17.17 -12.43
CA TYR A 85 -16.62 16.77 -11.75
C TYR A 85 -16.74 17.33 -10.34
N GLU A 86 -15.62 17.42 -9.61
CA GLU A 86 -15.56 17.81 -8.21
C GLU A 86 -14.62 19.01 -8.03
N PRO A 87 -14.90 19.90 -7.06
CA PRO A 87 -14.08 21.07 -6.83
C PRO A 87 -12.66 20.70 -6.36
N TRP A 88 -11.72 21.61 -6.55
CA TRP A 88 -10.41 21.54 -5.89
C TRP A 88 -10.56 21.45 -4.37
N SER A 89 -9.76 20.60 -3.75
CA SER A 89 -9.82 20.39 -2.31
C SER A 89 -9.30 21.60 -1.53
N ARG A 90 -9.99 21.92 -0.44
CA ARG A 90 -9.52 22.93 0.54
C ARG A 90 -8.19 22.51 1.20
N PHE A 91 -7.90 21.24 1.27
CA PHE A 91 -6.65 20.72 1.84
C PHE A 91 -5.43 21.00 0.95
N LEU A 92 -5.65 21.47 -0.27
CA LEU A 92 -4.59 21.94 -1.16
C LEU A 92 -4.36 23.46 -1.02
N THR A 93 -5.44 24.24 -1.08
CA THR A 93 -5.34 25.70 -1.20
C THR A 93 -5.89 26.47 -0.02
N GLY A 94 -6.43 25.80 0.99
CA GLY A 94 -7.14 26.39 2.11
C GLY A 94 -8.60 26.72 1.82
N GLN A 95 -9.02 26.75 0.54
CA GLN A 95 -10.39 27.06 0.12
C GLN A 95 -10.86 26.06 -0.94
N GLN A 96 -12.00 25.41 -0.69
CA GLN A 96 -12.58 24.46 -1.63
C GLN A 96 -13.03 25.16 -2.94
N GLY A 97 -12.73 24.57 -4.08
CA GLY A 97 -13.03 25.11 -5.41
C GLY A 97 -11.98 26.06 -5.97
N LYS A 98 -11.01 26.50 -5.17
CA LYS A 98 -9.91 27.35 -5.62
C LYS A 98 -8.77 26.48 -6.20
N ALA A 99 -8.46 26.68 -7.49
CA ALA A 99 -7.32 26.04 -8.12
C ALA A 99 -5.99 26.55 -7.54
N PRO A 100 -4.94 25.69 -7.48
CA PRO A 100 -3.63 26.11 -7.01
C PRO A 100 -3.01 27.17 -7.95
N GLN A 101 -2.28 28.14 -7.38
CA GLN A 101 -1.57 29.18 -8.09
C GLN A 101 -0.10 29.25 -7.63
N PRO A 102 0.88 29.13 -8.53
CA PRO A 102 0.75 28.79 -9.95
C PRO A 102 0.07 27.43 -10.17
N TYR A 103 -0.65 27.29 -11.28
CA TYR A 103 -1.39 26.07 -11.59
C TYR A 103 -0.47 24.86 -11.72
N TRP A 104 -0.86 23.76 -11.09
CA TRP A 104 -0.25 22.43 -11.22
C TRP A 104 -1.23 21.34 -10.83
N ASP A 105 -0.94 20.10 -11.21
CA ASP A 105 -1.75 18.95 -10.86
C ASP A 105 -0.96 18.02 -9.92
N PRO A 106 -1.32 18.00 -8.61
CA PRO A 106 -0.62 17.18 -7.63
C PRO A 106 -0.59 15.69 -7.94
N LEU A 107 -1.68 15.12 -8.46
CA LEU A 107 -1.72 13.70 -8.80
C LEU A 107 -0.80 13.36 -9.98
N ALA A 108 -0.83 14.15 -11.04
CA ALA A 108 0.05 13.97 -12.20
C ALA A 108 1.53 14.05 -11.78
N TRP A 109 1.85 15.02 -10.93
CA TRP A 109 3.20 15.18 -10.39
C TRP A 109 3.63 13.98 -9.51
N MET A 110 2.77 13.54 -8.59
CA MET A 110 3.04 12.40 -7.71
C MET A 110 3.23 11.09 -8.47
N VAL A 111 2.43 10.83 -9.49
CA VAL A 111 2.61 9.67 -10.39
C VAL A 111 4.02 9.70 -10.99
N THR A 112 4.42 10.85 -11.54
CA THR A 112 5.75 11.02 -12.16
C THR A 112 6.88 10.80 -11.15
N GLU A 113 6.78 11.38 -9.96
CA GLU A 113 7.82 11.29 -8.94
C GLU A 113 7.93 9.89 -8.30
N CYS A 114 6.81 9.18 -8.13
CA CYS A 114 6.82 7.78 -7.69
C CYS A 114 7.48 6.89 -8.74
N HIS A 115 7.08 7.01 -10.01
CA HIS A 115 7.62 6.19 -11.09
C HIS A 115 9.12 6.42 -11.34
N LYS A 116 9.61 7.65 -11.25
CA LYS A 116 11.07 7.95 -11.30
C LYS A 116 11.85 7.18 -10.25
N ARG A 117 11.25 6.89 -9.10
CA ARG A 117 11.85 6.15 -7.98
C ARG A 117 11.61 4.63 -8.04
N GLY A 118 10.93 4.13 -9.09
CA GLY A 118 10.53 2.73 -9.20
C GLY A 118 9.47 2.32 -8.17
N MET A 119 8.68 3.28 -7.69
CA MET A 119 7.58 3.07 -6.74
C MET A 119 6.24 3.11 -7.48
N GLU A 120 5.27 2.30 -7.03
CA GLU A 120 3.90 2.40 -7.50
C GLU A 120 3.16 3.55 -6.81
N LEU A 121 2.19 4.16 -7.52
CA LEU A 121 1.24 5.11 -6.96
C LEU A 121 -0.18 4.56 -7.05
N HIS A 122 -0.82 4.42 -5.89
CA HIS A 122 -2.23 4.07 -5.77
C HIS A 122 -3.01 5.33 -5.37
N ALA A 123 -3.94 5.76 -6.22
CA ALA A 123 -4.81 6.88 -5.92
C ALA A 123 -5.82 6.46 -4.84
N TRP A 124 -5.73 7.09 -3.67
CA TRP A 124 -6.63 6.79 -2.56
C TRP A 124 -7.79 7.76 -2.55
N ILE A 125 -9.00 7.22 -2.63
CA ILE A 125 -10.25 7.96 -2.55
C ILE A 125 -11.05 7.50 -1.31
N ASN A 126 -11.69 8.45 -0.62
CA ASN A 126 -12.80 8.13 0.26
C ASN A 126 -14.08 8.08 -0.58
N PRO A 127 -14.83 6.96 -0.61
CA PRO A 127 -15.95 6.85 -1.56
C PRO A 127 -17.15 7.74 -1.20
N PHE A 128 -17.63 7.69 0.04
CA PHE A 128 -18.95 8.26 0.37
C PHE A 128 -18.92 9.54 1.20
N ARG A 129 -17.80 9.87 1.83
CA ARG A 129 -17.71 11.11 2.62
C ARG A 129 -17.69 12.34 1.71
N ALA A 130 -18.61 13.28 1.96
CA ALA A 130 -18.69 14.53 1.22
C ALA A 130 -18.28 15.74 2.06
N LYS A 131 -18.35 15.66 3.41
CA LYS A 131 -17.94 16.73 4.32
C LYS A 131 -17.53 16.15 5.67
N THR A 132 -16.46 16.69 6.25
CA THR A 132 -16.10 16.43 7.65
C THR A 132 -16.66 17.54 8.57
N LYS A 133 -16.61 17.30 9.88
CA LYS A 133 -17.01 18.29 10.91
C LYS A 133 -16.17 19.59 10.85
N THR A 134 -14.95 19.51 10.32
CA THR A 134 -14.03 20.66 10.26
C THR A 134 -14.26 21.56 9.05
N THR A 135 -15.02 21.11 8.06
CA THR A 135 -15.32 21.88 6.85
C THR A 135 -16.49 22.84 7.14
N LYS A 136 -16.21 24.13 7.10
CA LYS A 136 -17.19 25.18 7.40
C LYS A 136 -18.04 25.52 6.18
N GLU A 137 -17.40 25.69 5.03
CA GLU A 137 -18.03 26.13 3.79
C GLU A 137 -17.76 25.15 2.66
N LEU A 138 -18.74 24.94 1.81
CA LEU A 138 -18.64 24.12 0.61
C LEU A 138 -18.66 25.03 -0.61
N SER A 139 -17.86 24.67 -1.62
CA SER A 139 -17.89 25.29 -2.93
C SER A 139 -19.27 25.15 -3.58
N THR A 140 -19.71 26.15 -4.34
CA THR A 140 -20.94 26.07 -5.16
C THR A 140 -20.89 24.93 -6.19
N GLN A 141 -19.69 24.45 -6.52
CA GLN A 141 -19.50 23.29 -7.41
C GLN A 141 -19.57 21.94 -6.70
N HIS A 142 -19.64 21.94 -5.35
CA HIS A 142 -19.65 20.71 -4.58
C HIS A 142 -20.92 19.89 -4.85
N PRO A 143 -20.84 18.56 -4.99
CA PRO A 143 -21.99 17.69 -5.28
C PRO A 143 -23.16 17.84 -4.30
N TYR A 144 -22.89 18.02 -3.01
CA TYR A 144 -23.93 18.27 -2.00
C TYR A 144 -24.70 19.55 -2.26
N VAL A 145 -24.02 20.63 -2.67
CA VAL A 145 -24.68 21.93 -2.95
C VAL A 145 -25.58 21.84 -4.17
N LYS A 146 -25.19 21.01 -5.17
CA LYS A 146 -25.97 20.80 -6.39
C LYS A 146 -27.13 19.81 -6.22
N HIS A 147 -26.95 18.79 -5.37
CA HIS A 147 -27.85 17.67 -5.21
C HIS A 147 -27.97 17.22 -3.76
N PRO A 148 -28.46 18.06 -2.84
CA PRO A 148 -28.53 17.72 -1.42
C PRO A 148 -29.37 16.45 -1.14
N GLU A 149 -30.36 16.17 -1.98
CA GLU A 149 -31.23 14.98 -1.89
C GLU A 149 -30.50 13.64 -2.02
N ARG A 150 -29.25 13.66 -2.48
CA ARG A 150 -28.42 12.46 -2.63
C ARG A 150 -27.65 12.09 -1.37
N PHE A 151 -27.74 12.89 -0.34
CA PHE A 151 -26.92 12.79 0.85
C PHE A 151 -27.78 12.64 2.08
N PHE A 152 -27.16 12.16 3.13
CA PHE A 152 -27.68 12.33 4.48
C PHE A 152 -26.61 12.99 5.37
N GLU A 153 -27.10 13.71 6.39
CA GLU A 153 -26.25 14.22 7.44
C GLU A 153 -26.22 13.24 8.61
N TYR A 154 -25.00 12.96 9.11
CA TYR A 154 -24.80 12.08 10.22
C TYR A 154 -23.73 12.66 11.14
N ASP A 155 -24.11 13.10 12.33
CA ASP A 155 -23.20 13.65 13.34
C ASP A 155 -22.26 14.73 12.76
N GLY A 156 -22.82 15.66 11.95
CA GLY A 156 -22.08 16.75 11.30
C GLY A 156 -21.23 16.36 10.10
N LEU A 157 -21.28 15.10 9.67
CA LEU A 157 -20.73 14.62 8.40
C LEU A 157 -21.82 14.69 7.31
N TYR A 158 -21.43 14.98 6.06
CA TYR A 158 -22.29 14.73 4.91
C TYR A 158 -21.79 13.50 4.19
N ILE A 159 -22.69 12.55 3.94
CA ILE A 159 -22.39 11.23 3.37
C ILE A 159 -23.25 11.04 2.12
N PHE A 160 -22.67 10.70 1.00
CA PHE A 160 -23.42 10.15 -0.13
C PHE A 160 -24.18 8.92 0.34
N ASN A 161 -25.50 8.88 0.14
CA ASN A 161 -26.30 7.73 0.50
C ASN A 161 -25.94 6.51 -0.39
N PRO A 162 -25.33 5.44 0.16
CA PRO A 162 -24.92 4.29 -0.65
C PRO A 162 -26.10 3.50 -1.24
N GLY A 163 -27.30 3.65 -0.64
CA GLY A 163 -28.55 3.06 -1.13
C GLY A 163 -29.02 3.59 -2.47
N LEU A 164 -28.55 4.77 -2.88
CA LEU A 164 -28.91 5.39 -4.15
C LEU A 164 -27.97 4.96 -5.28
N GLU A 165 -28.50 4.34 -6.31
CA GLU A 165 -27.73 3.90 -7.48
C GLU A 165 -27.00 5.07 -8.17
N VAL A 166 -27.63 6.24 -8.26
CA VAL A 166 -27.01 7.44 -8.85
C VAL A 166 -25.71 7.82 -8.17
N ASN A 167 -25.60 7.61 -6.86
CA ASN A 167 -24.38 7.90 -6.09
C ASN A 167 -23.30 6.85 -6.38
N ARG A 168 -23.65 5.57 -6.38
CA ARG A 168 -22.70 4.50 -6.73
C ARG A 168 -22.12 4.71 -8.13
N ASN A 169 -22.99 4.98 -9.10
CA ASN A 169 -22.58 5.28 -10.48
C ASN A 169 -21.71 6.53 -10.57
N TYR A 170 -22.04 7.60 -9.84
CA TYR A 170 -21.27 8.83 -9.82
C TYR A 170 -19.83 8.60 -9.29
N ILE A 171 -19.69 7.88 -8.17
CA ILE A 171 -18.38 7.62 -7.58
C ILE A 171 -17.55 6.67 -8.47
N CYS A 172 -18.17 5.67 -9.08
CA CYS A 172 -17.51 4.81 -10.07
C CYS A 172 -17.03 5.61 -11.30
N HIS A 173 -17.81 6.62 -11.71
CA HIS A 173 -17.41 7.53 -12.80
C HIS A 173 -16.17 8.37 -12.43
N ILE A 174 -16.11 8.93 -11.22
CA ILE A 174 -14.94 9.63 -10.69
C ILE A 174 -13.71 8.73 -10.70
N ALA A 175 -13.84 7.51 -10.21
CA ALA A 175 -12.74 6.54 -10.19
C ALA A 175 -12.26 6.19 -11.61
N SER A 176 -13.19 5.97 -12.54
CA SER A 176 -12.88 5.75 -13.96
C SER A 176 -12.15 6.92 -14.60
N ASP A 177 -12.52 8.16 -14.28
CA ASP A 177 -11.85 9.37 -14.76
C ASP A 177 -10.39 9.41 -14.28
N ILE A 178 -10.16 9.17 -12.99
CA ILE A 178 -8.80 9.08 -12.43
C ILE A 178 -7.99 8.03 -13.18
N VAL A 179 -8.51 6.81 -13.29
CA VAL A 179 -7.81 5.68 -13.92
C VAL A 179 -7.52 5.94 -15.40
N ARG A 180 -8.44 6.54 -16.17
CA ARG A 180 -8.22 6.85 -17.58
C ARG A 180 -7.19 7.92 -17.80
N ARG A 181 -7.24 9.00 -17.03
CA ARG A 181 -6.42 10.20 -17.24
C ARG A 181 -5.01 10.09 -16.67
N TYR A 182 -4.86 9.39 -15.56
CA TYR A 182 -3.57 9.27 -14.87
C TYR A 182 -2.97 7.86 -15.01
N ASP A 183 -1.65 7.79 -14.99
CA ASP A 183 -0.91 6.52 -15.05
C ASP A 183 -0.74 5.91 -13.64
N VAL A 184 -1.85 5.83 -12.91
CA VAL A 184 -1.87 5.21 -11.57
C VAL A 184 -1.73 3.69 -11.67
N ASP A 185 -1.05 3.09 -10.69
CA ASP A 185 -0.84 1.64 -10.62
C ASP A 185 -1.97 0.93 -9.87
N GLY A 186 -2.71 1.68 -9.05
CA GLY A 186 -3.88 1.20 -8.33
C GLY A 186 -4.88 2.31 -7.99
N LEU A 187 -6.12 1.90 -7.73
CA LEU A 187 -7.12 2.67 -7.03
C LEU A 187 -7.33 2.04 -5.66
N HIS A 188 -7.32 2.85 -4.61
CA HIS A 188 -7.40 2.43 -3.23
C HIS A 188 -8.54 3.12 -2.50
N MET A 189 -9.27 2.41 -1.64
CA MET A 189 -10.29 2.96 -0.77
C MET A 189 -10.02 2.61 0.69
N ASP A 190 -10.41 3.50 1.59
CA ASP A 190 -10.43 3.26 3.03
C ASP A 190 -11.71 2.51 3.47
N ASP A 191 -12.02 2.53 4.77
CA ASP A 191 -13.10 1.77 5.40
C ASP A 191 -14.40 2.56 5.62
N TYR A 192 -14.49 3.79 5.14
CA TYR A 192 -15.68 4.64 5.37
C TYR A 192 -16.78 4.38 4.34
N PHE A 193 -17.31 3.14 4.31
CA PHE A 193 -18.47 2.78 3.47
C PHE A 193 -19.76 3.33 4.05
N TYR A 194 -19.97 3.16 5.34
CA TYR A 194 -20.91 3.90 6.17
C TYR A 194 -20.14 4.65 7.27
N PRO A 195 -20.73 5.69 7.88
CA PRO A 195 -20.05 6.40 8.95
C PRO A 195 -19.87 5.51 10.18
N TYR A 196 -18.84 5.77 10.97
CA TYR A 196 -18.65 5.09 12.25
C TYR A 196 -19.85 5.38 13.16
N PRO A 197 -20.39 4.36 13.84
CA PRO A 197 -21.58 4.53 14.67
C PRO A 197 -21.31 5.49 15.84
N VAL A 198 -22.26 6.38 16.05
CA VAL A 198 -22.32 7.29 17.21
C VAL A 198 -23.46 6.83 18.09
N ALA A 199 -23.19 6.65 19.39
CA ALA A 199 -24.18 6.18 20.35
C ALA A 199 -25.44 7.05 20.35
N GLY A 200 -26.60 6.45 20.17
CA GLY A 200 -27.90 7.13 20.13
C GLY A 200 -28.22 7.88 18.82
N VAL A 201 -27.34 7.81 17.81
CA VAL A 201 -27.57 8.45 16.51
C VAL A 201 -27.86 7.38 15.46
N ALA A 202 -29.10 7.34 14.96
CA ALA A 202 -29.46 6.44 13.87
C ALA A 202 -28.99 6.98 12.51
N ILE A 203 -28.60 6.08 11.58
CA ILE A 203 -28.31 6.45 10.19
C ILE A 203 -29.62 6.85 9.51
N PRO A 204 -29.75 8.06 8.93
CA PRO A 204 -31.01 8.57 8.41
C PRO A 204 -31.28 8.12 6.97
N ASP A 205 -31.17 6.83 6.70
CA ASP A 205 -31.40 6.20 5.38
C ASP A 205 -32.70 5.36 5.30
N GLN A 206 -33.52 5.36 6.38
CA GLN A 206 -34.76 4.57 6.46
C GLN A 206 -35.73 4.84 5.29
N ALA A 207 -35.94 6.11 4.94
CA ALA A 207 -36.83 6.46 3.82
C ALA A 207 -36.32 5.93 2.48
N THR A 208 -34.99 5.93 2.28
CA THR A 208 -34.36 5.33 1.10
C THR A 208 -34.55 3.80 1.09
N TYR A 209 -34.37 3.17 2.25
CA TYR A 209 -34.60 1.73 2.39
C TYR A 209 -36.04 1.37 2.00
N GLU A 210 -37.06 2.05 2.53
CA GLU A 210 -38.46 1.75 2.25
C GLU A 210 -38.80 1.85 0.76
N THR A 211 -38.19 2.78 0.05
CA THR A 211 -38.42 2.98 -1.38
C THR A 211 -37.57 2.10 -2.30
N HIS A 212 -36.41 1.61 -1.81
CA HIS A 212 -35.41 0.90 -2.63
C HIS A 212 -34.98 -0.44 -2.02
N LYS A 213 -35.82 -1.06 -1.19
CA LYS A 213 -35.45 -2.30 -0.45
C LYS A 213 -35.25 -3.53 -1.34
N ASN A 214 -35.71 -3.51 -2.59
CA ASN A 214 -35.49 -4.58 -3.59
C ASN A 214 -35.80 -6.01 -3.06
N GLY A 215 -36.83 -6.14 -2.21
CA GLY A 215 -37.22 -7.42 -1.59
C GLY A 215 -36.35 -7.83 -0.37
N ILE A 216 -35.42 -7.01 0.07
CA ILE A 216 -34.60 -7.25 1.28
C ILE A 216 -35.33 -6.68 2.49
N ASN A 217 -35.68 -7.56 3.45
CA ASN A 217 -36.53 -7.19 4.59
C ASN A 217 -35.74 -6.67 5.82
N ASN A 218 -34.42 -6.81 5.82
CA ASN A 218 -33.56 -6.32 6.89
C ASN A 218 -32.73 -5.15 6.35
N ILE A 219 -32.76 -4.00 7.07
CA ILE A 219 -32.06 -2.79 6.65
C ILE A 219 -30.53 -2.95 6.65
N ASP A 220 -29.97 -3.73 7.56
CA ASP A 220 -28.53 -3.93 7.64
C ASP A 220 -28.03 -4.82 6.48
N ASP A 221 -28.83 -5.82 6.08
CA ASP A 221 -28.59 -6.62 4.89
C ASP A 221 -28.71 -5.77 3.61
N TRP A 222 -29.66 -4.84 3.58
CA TRP A 222 -29.82 -3.91 2.47
C TRP A 222 -28.64 -2.92 2.36
N ARG A 223 -28.14 -2.43 3.48
CA ARG A 223 -26.92 -1.59 3.49
C ARG A 223 -25.73 -2.37 2.94
N ARG A 224 -25.48 -3.59 3.44
CA ARG A 224 -24.43 -4.48 2.92
C ARG A 224 -24.60 -4.78 1.43
N TYR A 225 -25.83 -5.07 0.99
CA TYR A 225 -26.11 -5.31 -0.41
C TYR A 225 -25.73 -4.11 -1.30
N ASN A 226 -26.06 -2.88 -0.90
CA ASN A 226 -25.72 -1.67 -1.65
C ASN A 226 -24.21 -1.40 -1.68
N VAL A 227 -23.51 -1.65 -0.59
CA VAL A 227 -22.04 -1.57 -0.56
C VAL A 227 -21.43 -2.66 -1.45
N ASN A 228 -21.96 -3.88 -1.42
CA ASN A 228 -21.50 -4.96 -2.30
C ASN A 228 -21.69 -4.62 -3.79
N LEU A 229 -22.84 -4.06 -4.16
CA LEU A 229 -23.08 -3.56 -5.53
C LEU A 229 -22.08 -2.48 -5.92
N PHE A 230 -21.80 -1.54 -5.02
CA PHE A 230 -20.82 -0.49 -5.27
C PHE A 230 -19.42 -1.06 -5.53
N ILE A 231 -18.96 -2.01 -4.72
CA ILE A 231 -17.64 -2.64 -4.90
C ILE A 231 -17.56 -3.40 -6.23
N GLN A 232 -18.62 -4.13 -6.61
CA GLN A 232 -18.69 -4.78 -7.91
C GLN A 232 -18.63 -3.77 -9.06
N GLN A 233 -19.47 -2.73 -9.02
CA GLN A 233 -19.49 -1.67 -10.04
C GLN A 233 -18.12 -0.95 -10.14
N MET A 234 -17.44 -0.73 -9.01
CA MET A 234 -16.12 -0.13 -8.97
C MET A 234 -15.08 -1.03 -9.64
N HIS A 235 -15.04 -2.31 -9.29
CA HIS A 235 -14.18 -3.29 -9.96
C HIS A 235 -14.37 -3.27 -11.48
N ASP A 236 -15.63 -3.39 -11.93
CA ASP A 236 -15.94 -3.46 -13.35
C ASP A 236 -15.56 -2.16 -14.08
N SER A 237 -15.79 -1.01 -13.45
CA SER A 237 -15.41 0.32 -13.96
C SER A 237 -13.91 0.48 -14.14
N ILE A 238 -13.13 0.02 -13.17
CA ILE A 238 -11.65 0.05 -13.24
C ILE A 238 -11.14 -0.89 -14.34
N ARG A 239 -11.67 -2.13 -14.40
CA ARG A 239 -11.28 -3.11 -15.42
C ARG A 239 -11.61 -2.64 -16.83
N ALA A 240 -12.74 -1.99 -17.03
CA ALA A 240 -13.13 -1.39 -18.30
C ALA A 240 -12.27 -0.19 -18.70
N ALA A 241 -11.76 0.58 -17.72
CA ALA A 241 -10.92 1.73 -17.96
C ALA A 241 -9.47 1.32 -18.29
N LYS A 242 -8.82 0.55 -17.41
CA LYS A 242 -7.46 0.00 -17.58
C LYS A 242 -7.35 -1.33 -16.82
N PRO A 243 -7.29 -2.46 -17.52
CA PRO A 243 -7.36 -3.80 -16.89
C PRO A 243 -6.19 -4.12 -15.94
N TRP A 244 -5.07 -3.42 -16.07
CA TRP A 244 -3.89 -3.62 -15.22
C TRP A 244 -3.89 -2.79 -13.92
N VAL A 245 -4.78 -1.83 -13.77
CA VAL A 245 -4.85 -1.01 -12.55
C VAL A 245 -5.47 -1.84 -11.43
N LYS A 246 -4.75 -1.97 -10.33
CA LYS A 246 -5.16 -2.76 -9.17
C LYS A 246 -6.26 -2.03 -8.40
N PHE A 247 -7.23 -2.78 -7.91
CA PHE A 247 -8.26 -2.25 -7.03
C PHE A 247 -8.11 -2.83 -5.62
N GLY A 248 -7.87 -1.98 -4.62
CA GLY A 248 -7.68 -2.41 -3.26
C GLY A 248 -8.49 -1.64 -2.23
N VAL A 249 -8.72 -2.27 -1.11
CA VAL A 249 -9.45 -1.70 0.02
C VAL A 249 -8.61 -1.86 1.29
N SER A 250 -8.61 -0.82 2.15
CA SER A 250 -8.12 -0.93 3.53
C SER A 250 -9.31 -0.91 4.50
N PRO A 251 -9.91 -2.09 4.77
CA PRO A 251 -11.03 -2.20 5.68
C PRO A 251 -10.58 -1.97 7.12
N PHE A 252 -11.53 -1.68 8.02
CA PHE A 252 -11.27 -1.67 9.45
C PHE A 252 -10.62 -2.98 9.92
N GLY A 253 -9.79 -2.94 10.96
CA GLY A 253 -8.98 -4.10 11.36
C GLY A 253 -9.78 -5.32 11.82
N ILE A 254 -10.98 -5.14 12.35
CA ILE A 254 -11.89 -6.22 12.76
C ILE A 254 -12.94 -6.42 11.66
N TYR A 255 -13.02 -7.63 11.08
CA TYR A 255 -14.08 -7.96 10.15
C TYR A 255 -15.41 -8.17 10.88
N HIS A 256 -15.44 -9.11 11.83
CA HIS A 256 -16.55 -9.43 12.70
C HIS A 256 -16.00 -9.95 14.04
N ASN A 257 -16.65 -9.62 15.16
CA ASN A 257 -16.33 -10.20 16.46
C ASN A 257 -16.89 -11.61 16.56
N ALA A 258 -16.14 -12.56 17.09
CA ALA A 258 -16.61 -13.92 17.26
C ALA A 258 -17.85 -13.96 18.18
N THR A 259 -18.93 -14.50 17.68
CA THR A 259 -20.20 -14.64 18.42
C THR A 259 -20.65 -16.08 18.36
N ALA A 260 -21.01 -16.65 19.52
CA ALA A 260 -21.50 -18.01 19.61
C ALA A 260 -22.75 -18.22 18.74
N GLY A 261 -22.77 -19.27 17.91
CA GLY A 261 -23.88 -19.59 17.01
C GLY A 261 -23.93 -18.75 15.71
N SER A 262 -23.01 -17.80 15.51
CA SER A 262 -22.92 -17.06 14.25
C SER A 262 -22.27 -17.89 13.15
N ASN A 263 -22.83 -17.84 11.94
CA ASN A 263 -22.22 -18.38 10.73
C ASN A 263 -21.22 -17.41 10.08
N ILE A 264 -21.13 -16.17 10.59
CA ILE A 264 -20.16 -15.17 10.11
C ILE A 264 -18.83 -15.42 10.79
N PRO A 265 -17.72 -15.62 10.04
CA PRO A 265 -16.41 -15.81 10.62
C PRO A 265 -16.00 -14.58 11.44
N GLY A 266 -15.69 -14.78 12.71
CA GLY A 266 -15.27 -13.71 13.62
C GLY A 266 -13.89 -13.96 14.23
N SER A 267 -13.21 -12.89 14.64
CA SER A 267 -12.01 -12.91 15.47
C SER A 267 -12.37 -12.78 16.95
N ASN A 268 -11.50 -13.26 17.83
CA ASN A 268 -11.69 -13.09 19.27
C ASN A 268 -11.36 -11.64 19.67
N THR A 269 -12.29 -10.75 19.35
CA THR A 269 -12.17 -9.29 19.51
C THR A 269 -13.47 -8.70 20.03
N HIS A 270 -13.39 -7.45 20.53
CA HIS A 270 -14.54 -6.70 21.04
C HIS A 270 -14.39 -5.25 20.59
N GLY A 271 -15.05 -4.86 19.50
CA GLY A 271 -14.94 -3.49 19.00
C GLY A 271 -15.80 -3.26 17.76
N LEU A 272 -15.66 -2.07 17.20
CA LEU A 272 -16.23 -1.74 15.89
C LEU A 272 -15.76 -2.74 14.86
N GLN A 273 -16.65 -3.14 13.95
CA GLN A 273 -16.40 -4.19 12.98
C GLN A 273 -16.95 -3.80 11.59
N ASN A 274 -16.33 -4.36 10.55
CA ASN A 274 -16.75 -4.08 9.17
C ASN A 274 -18.17 -4.54 8.89
N TYR A 275 -18.47 -5.79 9.22
CA TYR A 275 -19.70 -6.47 8.76
C TYR A 275 -20.96 -5.82 9.31
N ASP A 276 -21.06 -5.59 10.64
CA ASP A 276 -22.28 -5.08 11.28
C ASP A 276 -22.32 -3.55 11.44
N ASN A 277 -21.16 -2.88 11.51
CA ASN A 277 -21.12 -1.46 11.80
C ASN A 277 -20.86 -0.59 10.57
N LEU A 278 -20.04 -1.08 9.64
CA LEU A 278 -19.71 -0.36 8.40
C LEU A 278 -20.39 -0.97 7.18
N TYR A 279 -21.15 -2.06 7.38
CA TYR A 279 -21.88 -2.78 6.33
C TYR A 279 -20.98 -3.23 5.18
N ALA A 280 -19.73 -3.57 5.50
CA ALA A 280 -18.67 -3.93 4.58
C ALA A 280 -18.37 -5.43 4.65
N ASP A 281 -18.91 -6.19 3.70
CA ASP A 281 -18.70 -7.64 3.59
C ASP A 281 -17.43 -7.95 2.78
N VAL A 282 -16.29 -7.65 3.38
CA VAL A 282 -14.96 -7.77 2.75
C VAL A 282 -14.66 -9.21 2.29
N LEU A 283 -15.09 -10.22 3.07
CA LEU A 283 -14.87 -11.62 2.69
C LEU A 283 -15.69 -11.99 1.43
N TYR A 284 -16.89 -11.45 1.30
CA TYR A 284 -17.67 -11.62 0.10
C TYR A 284 -16.98 -11.03 -1.14
N TRP A 285 -16.41 -9.82 -1.01
CA TRP A 285 -15.68 -9.17 -2.12
C TRP A 285 -14.43 -9.95 -2.52
N ILE A 286 -13.69 -10.48 -1.55
CA ILE A 286 -12.54 -11.36 -1.78
C ILE A 286 -12.97 -12.61 -2.55
N ASN A 287 -14.01 -13.29 -2.09
CA ASN A 287 -14.50 -14.53 -2.68
C ASN A 287 -15.07 -14.33 -4.10
N LYS A 288 -15.68 -13.17 -4.37
CA LYS A 288 -16.16 -12.79 -5.70
C LYS A 288 -15.03 -12.29 -6.61
N GLY A 289 -13.84 -12.04 -6.07
CA GLY A 289 -12.72 -11.52 -6.84
C GLY A 289 -12.86 -10.06 -7.25
N TRP A 290 -13.69 -9.30 -6.56
CA TRP A 290 -13.95 -7.88 -6.86
C TRP A 290 -12.85 -6.95 -6.33
N VAL A 291 -12.08 -7.38 -5.36
CA VAL A 291 -10.89 -6.66 -4.88
C VAL A 291 -9.62 -7.44 -5.22
N ASP A 292 -8.57 -6.73 -5.61
CA ASP A 292 -7.29 -7.33 -5.98
C ASP A 292 -6.39 -7.53 -4.78
N TYR A 293 -6.49 -6.64 -3.77
CA TYR A 293 -5.76 -6.75 -2.51
C TYR A 293 -6.54 -6.11 -1.38
N ASN A 294 -6.25 -6.54 -0.15
CA ASN A 294 -6.77 -5.94 1.07
C ASN A 294 -5.65 -5.50 2.00
N ILE A 295 -5.88 -4.37 2.70
CA ILE A 295 -4.96 -3.84 3.70
C ILE A 295 -5.76 -3.56 4.99
N PRO A 296 -6.18 -4.58 5.76
CA PRO A 296 -6.89 -4.34 7.01
C PRO A 296 -6.07 -3.48 7.95
N GLN A 297 -6.71 -2.47 8.54
CA GLN A 297 -6.10 -1.45 9.40
C GLN A 297 -5.90 -2.01 10.81
N ILE A 298 -4.88 -2.85 11.01
CA ILE A 298 -4.56 -3.48 12.29
C ILE A 298 -3.61 -2.57 13.08
N TYR A 299 -4.15 -1.48 13.62
CA TYR A 299 -3.35 -0.40 14.22
C TYR A 299 -3.00 -0.61 15.69
N TRP A 300 -3.55 -1.65 16.35
CA TRP A 300 -3.33 -1.92 17.76
C TRP A 300 -1.97 -2.59 18.03
N GLU A 301 -1.61 -2.63 19.29
CA GLU A 301 -0.45 -3.37 19.79
C GLU A 301 -0.75 -4.87 19.96
N ILE A 302 0.29 -5.68 20.00
CA ILE A 302 0.22 -7.07 20.45
C ILE A 302 -0.13 -7.05 21.95
N GLY A 303 -1.13 -7.82 22.32
CA GLY A 303 -1.67 -7.85 23.68
C GLY A 303 -2.76 -6.82 23.97
N HIS A 304 -3.27 -6.11 22.98
CA HIS A 304 -4.39 -5.20 23.16
C HIS A 304 -5.67 -5.94 23.51
N LYS A 305 -6.29 -5.59 24.63
CA LYS A 305 -7.41 -6.36 25.24
C LYS A 305 -8.62 -6.57 24.33
N ALA A 306 -8.97 -5.57 23.55
CA ALA A 306 -10.17 -5.61 22.69
C ALA A 306 -9.88 -6.00 21.25
N ALA A 307 -8.65 -5.80 20.78
CA ALA A 307 -8.28 -5.98 19.36
C ALA A 307 -6.79 -6.34 19.28
N ASP A 308 -6.42 -7.51 19.76
CA ASP A 308 -5.02 -7.96 19.75
C ASP A 308 -4.50 -8.08 18.32
N TYR A 309 -3.37 -7.43 18.06
CA TYR A 309 -2.71 -7.46 16.77
C TYR A 309 -2.41 -8.88 16.28
N GLU A 310 -1.88 -9.74 17.17
CA GLU A 310 -1.51 -11.11 16.80
C GLU A 310 -2.74 -11.94 16.42
N GLU A 311 -3.84 -11.82 17.18
CA GLU A 311 -5.12 -12.45 16.86
C GLU A 311 -5.63 -12.00 15.48
N LEU A 312 -5.67 -10.70 15.25
CA LEU A 312 -6.19 -10.14 14.00
C LEU A 312 -5.34 -10.53 12.78
N VAL A 313 -4.01 -10.45 12.88
CA VAL A 313 -3.11 -10.82 11.78
C VAL A 313 -3.24 -12.31 11.44
N LYS A 314 -3.34 -13.18 12.44
CA LYS A 314 -3.61 -14.61 12.27
C LYS A 314 -4.99 -14.87 11.65
N TRP A 315 -6.00 -14.13 12.09
CA TRP A 315 -7.35 -14.24 11.53
C TRP A 315 -7.37 -13.87 10.06
N TRP A 316 -6.89 -12.67 9.69
CA TRP A 316 -6.84 -12.23 8.30
C TRP A 316 -6.01 -13.15 7.41
N SER A 317 -4.91 -13.70 7.92
CA SER A 317 -4.08 -14.67 7.21
C SER A 317 -4.88 -15.91 6.75
N ARG A 318 -5.83 -16.39 7.57
CA ARG A 318 -6.71 -17.53 7.24
C ARG A 318 -7.75 -17.19 6.18
N PHE A 319 -8.17 -15.93 6.10
CA PHE A 319 -9.25 -15.47 5.23
C PHE A 319 -8.77 -14.62 4.04
N ALA A 320 -7.50 -14.69 3.67
CA ALA A 320 -6.96 -13.96 2.52
C ALA A 320 -7.57 -14.36 1.17
N GLY A 321 -8.19 -15.54 1.07
CA GLY A 321 -8.96 -15.99 -0.10
C GLY A 321 -8.17 -16.06 -1.42
N GLY A 322 -6.85 -16.25 -1.34
CA GLY A 322 -5.97 -16.27 -2.52
C GLY A 322 -5.67 -14.89 -3.11
N ARG A 323 -6.15 -13.81 -2.49
CA ARG A 323 -5.81 -12.43 -2.85
C ARG A 323 -4.63 -11.93 -2.00
N PRO A 324 -3.75 -11.08 -2.54
CA PRO A 324 -2.72 -10.42 -1.76
C PRO A 324 -3.29 -9.71 -0.52
N LEU A 325 -2.74 -10.06 0.63
CA LEU A 325 -3.06 -9.46 1.92
C LEU A 325 -1.84 -8.68 2.42
N PHE A 326 -2.03 -7.41 2.71
CA PHE A 326 -1.01 -6.55 3.31
C PHE A 326 -1.54 -6.05 4.65
N ILE A 327 -0.67 -5.90 5.65
CA ILE A 327 -1.12 -5.47 6.97
C ILE A 327 -0.97 -3.96 7.11
N GLY A 328 -2.08 -3.28 7.37
CA GLY A 328 -2.07 -1.87 7.77
C GLY A 328 -1.47 -1.75 9.17
N GLN A 329 -0.34 -1.06 9.29
CA GLN A 329 0.42 -0.99 10.53
C GLN A 329 0.63 0.46 10.97
N ASP A 330 0.19 0.80 12.17
CA ASP A 330 0.45 2.09 12.80
C ASP A 330 1.91 2.17 13.29
N VAL A 331 2.65 3.15 12.79
CA VAL A 331 4.07 3.37 13.09
C VAL A 331 4.25 3.82 14.55
N GLU A 332 3.47 4.83 14.97
CA GLU A 332 3.62 5.43 16.29
C GLU A 332 3.24 4.46 17.40
N ARG A 333 2.11 3.78 17.28
CA ARG A 333 1.70 2.76 18.25
C ARG A 333 2.69 1.59 18.32
N THR A 334 3.24 1.19 17.18
CA THR A 334 4.23 0.09 17.13
C THR A 334 5.50 0.41 17.91
N VAL A 335 6.00 1.66 17.82
CA VAL A 335 7.23 2.03 18.55
C VAL A 335 6.99 2.42 20.00
N ARG A 336 5.78 2.85 20.35
CA ARG A 336 5.41 3.18 21.74
C ARG A 336 5.06 1.96 22.57
N ALA A 337 4.57 0.90 21.95
CA ALA A 337 4.21 -0.33 22.64
C ALA A 337 5.46 -1.18 22.94
N ALA A 338 5.60 -1.59 24.22
CA ALA A 338 6.66 -2.50 24.63
C ALA A 338 6.43 -3.91 24.07
N ASP A 339 7.50 -4.57 23.67
CA ASP A 339 7.47 -5.99 23.30
C ASP A 339 7.07 -6.85 24.52
N THR A 340 6.11 -7.74 24.34
CA THR A 340 5.55 -8.56 25.43
C THR A 340 6.56 -9.54 26.03
N LYS A 341 7.58 -9.92 25.25
CA LYS A 341 8.64 -10.86 25.67
C LYS A 341 9.93 -10.17 26.11
N ASN A 342 10.14 -8.92 25.68
CA ASN A 342 11.30 -8.12 26.01
C ASN A 342 10.92 -6.64 26.15
N PRO A 343 10.47 -6.20 27.34
CA PRO A 343 9.99 -4.83 27.57
C PRO A 343 10.99 -3.71 27.28
N GLN A 344 12.27 -4.03 27.12
CA GLN A 344 13.31 -3.08 26.71
C GLN A 344 13.27 -2.73 25.21
N ARG A 345 12.43 -3.44 24.45
CA ARG A 345 12.25 -3.25 22.99
C ARG A 345 10.81 -2.87 22.70
N ASN A 346 10.60 -2.27 21.52
CA ASN A 346 9.27 -2.07 20.97
C ASN A 346 8.79 -3.33 20.18
N GLN A 347 7.54 -3.30 19.74
CA GLN A 347 6.90 -4.44 19.07
C GLN A 347 7.27 -4.61 17.59
N MET A 348 8.14 -3.79 17.04
CA MET A 348 8.46 -3.81 15.62
C MET A 348 8.98 -5.17 15.14
N ALA A 349 9.90 -5.77 15.91
CA ALA A 349 10.50 -7.07 15.57
C ALA A 349 9.46 -8.17 15.47
N GLU A 350 8.57 -8.26 16.46
CA GLU A 350 7.55 -9.31 16.52
C GLU A 350 6.47 -9.11 15.45
N LYS A 351 6.04 -7.87 15.19
CA LYS A 351 5.09 -7.58 14.12
C LYS A 351 5.62 -7.96 12.74
N PHE A 352 6.87 -7.60 12.41
CA PHE A 352 7.49 -8.03 11.14
C PHE A 352 7.69 -9.55 11.07
N ARG A 353 8.03 -10.19 12.17
CA ARG A 353 8.12 -11.65 12.24
C ARG A 353 6.78 -12.31 11.93
N LEU A 354 5.70 -11.89 12.58
CA LEU A 354 4.35 -12.39 12.32
C LEU A 354 3.94 -12.23 10.87
N GLN A 355 4.12 -11.04 10.29
CA GLN A 355 3.77 -10.78 8.90
C GLN A 355 4.49 -11.70 7.90
N ARG A 356 5.77 -12.02 8.16
CA ARG A 356 6.60 -12.84 7.25
C ARG A 356 6.47 -14.34 7.45
N THR A 357 5.96 -14.78 8.58
CA THR A 357 5.81 -16.22 8.91
C THR A 357 4.39 -16.72 8.61
N LEU A 358 3.40 -15.85 8.57
CA LEU A 358 2.02 -16.24 8.30
C LEU A 358 1.74 -16.33 6.80
N ARG A 359 1.14 -17.43 6.39
CA ARG A 359 0.79 -17.67 4.99
C ARG A 359 -0.27 -16.68 4.51
N GLY A 360 -0.12 -16.20 3.29
CA GLY A 360 -1.08 -15.28 2.66
C GLY A 360 -0.74 -13.80 2.85
N ILE A 361 0.05 -13.46 3.89
CA ILE A 361 0.53 -12.08 4.08
C ILE A 361 1.72 -11.84 3.17
N GLN A 362 1.64 -10.78 2.37
CA GLN A 362 2.67 -10.46 1.37
C GLN A 362 3.28 -9.07 1.58
N GLY A 363 3.18 -8.53 2.79
CA GLY A 363 3.78 -7.26 3.18
C GLY A 363 2.89 -6.40 4.07
N CYS A 364 3.23 -5.12 4.16
CA CYS A 364 2.49 -4.17 4.98
C CYS A 364 2.39 -2.79 4.32
N CYS A 365 1.46 -1.99 4.84
CA CYS A 365 1.34 -0.57 4.54
C CYS A 365 1.42 0.25 5.83
N LEU A 366 2.27 1.27 5.84
CA LEU A 366 2.61 2.03 7.02
C LEU A 366 1.68 3.25 7.19
N TRP A 367 0.98 3.28 8.31
CA TRP A 367 0.22 4.43 8.75
C TRP A 367 1.09 5.23 9.72
N TYR A 368 1.54 6.38 9.40
CA TYR A 368 1.47 7.09 8.14
C TYR A 368 2.86 7.60 7.73
N SER A 369 3.02 8.07 6.51
CA SER A 369 4.32 8.45 5.94
C SER A 369 5.11 9.44 6.81
N ALA A 370 4.45 10.49 7.33
CA ALA A 370 5.14 11.51 8.11
C ALA A 370 5.76 10.96 9.42
N ALA A 371 5.17 9.92 10.04
CA ALA A 371 5.76 9.26 11.20
C ALA A 371 7.06 8.53 10.83
N VAL A 372 7.09 7.88 9.66
CA VAL A 372 8.31 7.28 9.12
C VAL A 372 9.35 8.35 8.79
N VAL A 373 8.95 9.44 8.14
CA VAL A 373 9.83 10.54 7.74
C VAL A 373 10.48 11.22 8.95
N ARG A 374 9.74 11.42 10.03
CA ARG A 374 10.27 11.94 11.31
C ARG A 374 11.15 10.94 12.05
N ASN A 375 11.28 9.71 11.54
CA ASN A 375 11.97 8.62 12.20
C ASN A 375 11.47 8.34 13.63
N GLU A 376 10.13 8.36 13.81
CA GLU A 376 9.49 8.17 15.11
C GLU A 376 10.01 6.89 15.79
N GLY A 377 10.49 7.00 17.01
CA GLY A 377 11.06 5.87 17.77
C GLY A 377 12.14 5.08 17.02
N ASN A 378 12.91 5.70 16.14
CA ASN A 378 13.92 5.07 15.25
C ASN A 378 13.31 4.09 14.22
N PHE A 379 12.04 4.23 13.86
CA PHE A 379 11.35 3.32 12.93
C PHE A 379 12.03 3.27 11.56
N ALA A 380 12.29 4.43 10.94
CA ALA A 380 12.96 4.50 9.63
C ALA A 380 14.37 3.90 9.67
N THR A 381 15.14 4.19 10.74
CA THR A 381 16.46 3.61 10.94
C THR A 381 16.40 2.08 11.03
N ALA A 382 15.42 1.53 11.74
CA ALA A 382 15.23 0.09 11.86
C ALA A 382 14.78 -0.56 10.55
N LEU A 383 13.91 0.11 9.76
CA LEU A 383 13.58 -0.34 8.40
C LEU A 383 14.86 -0.48 7.56
N GLN A 384 15.65 0.58 7.46
CA GLN A 384 16.85 0.62 6.62
C GLN A 384 17.92 -0.41 7.03
N LYS A 385 18.12 -0.57 8.34
CA LYS A 385 19.21 -1.43 8.85
C LYS A 385 18.84 -2.89 9.02
N SER A 386 17.53 -3.21 9.17
CA SER A 386 17.11 -4.55 9.58
C SER A 386 15.94 -5.11 8.76
N TYR A 387 14.82 -4.40 8.67
CA TYR A 387 13.60 -5.01 8.14
C TYR A 387 13.46 -4.84 6.61
N HIS A 388 14.04 -3.79 6.04
CA HIS A 388 14.02 -3.48 4.60
C HIS A 388 15.41 -3.19 4.04
N HIS A 389 16.47 -3.77 4.63
CA HIS A 389 17.85 -3.53 4.18
C HIS A 389 18.13 -4.03 2.75
N THR A 390 17.31 -4.94 2.23
CA THR A 390 17.30 -5.32 0.81
C THR A 390 16.13 -4.68 0.08
N LEU A 391 16.28 -4.48 -1.22
CA LEU A 391 15.15 -4.13 -2.09
C LEU A 391 14.18 -5.31 -2.22
N ALA A 392 12.92 -5.01 -2.51
CA ALA A 392 11.92 -6.02 -2.81
C ALA A 392 11.09 -5.63 -4.03
N LEU A 393 10.83 -6.60 -4.89
CA LEU A 393 9.82 -6.49 -5.95
C LEU A 393 8.43 -6.52 -5.32
N GLN A 394 7.44 -5.97 -6.01
CA GLN A 394 6.04 -6.09 -5.62
C GLN A 394 5.56 -7.55 -5.72
N PRO A 395 4.55 -7.94 -4.95
CA PRO A 395 3.84 -9.20 -5.14
C PRO A 395 3.24 -9.34 -6.54
N LEU A 396 2.98 -10.57 -6.95
CA LEU A 396 2.33 -10.88 -8.23
C LEU A 396 0.80 -10.83 -8.10
N PHE A 397 0.16 -10.49 -9.22
CA PHE A 397 -1.30 -10.48 -9.37
C PHE A 397 -1.71 -11.41 -10.55
N PRO A 398 -1.48 -12.74 -10.42
CA PRO A 398 -1.62 -13.67 -11.54
C PRO A 398 -3.06 -13.81 -12.06
N PHE A 399 -4.05 -13.43 -11.26
CA PHE A 399 -5.46 -13.39 -11.68
C PHE A 399 -5.82 -12.18 -12.56
N ILE A 400 -4.93 -11.15 -12.65
CA ILE A 400 -5.04 -10.07 -13.62
C ILE A 400 -4.22 -10.41 -14.86
N ASP A 401 -2.95 -10.71 -14.71
CA ASP A 401 -2.06 -11.22 -15.77
C ASP A 401 -0.88 -11.96 -15.13
N SER A 402 -0.48 -13.07 -15.77
CA SER A 402 0.67 -13.91 -15.35
C SER A 402 1.75 -13.99 -16.41
N LYS A 403 1.59 -13.28 -17.54
CA LYS A 403 2.51 -13.34 -18.68
C LYS A 403 3.65 -12.34 -18.50
N ALA A 404 4.86 -12.84 -18.29
CA ALA A 404 6.05 -12.01 -18.17
C ALA A 404 6.37 -11.29 -19.51
N PRO A 405 6.94 -10.07 -19.45
CA PRO A 405 7.40 -9.33 -20.63
C PRO A 405 8.60 -10.03 -21.28
N GLY A 406 8.96 -9.59 -22.49
CA GLY A 406 10.19 -10.03 -23.15
C GLY A 406 11.43 -9.66 -22.32
N LYS A 407 12.53 -10.42 -22.48
CA LYS A 407 13.81 -10.09 -21.82
C LYS A 407 14.44 -8.82 -22.40
N PRO A 408 15.22 -8.05 -21.61
CA PRO A 408 16.05 -6.95 -22.09
C PRO A 408 16.95 -7.39 -23.23
N ARG A 409 17.22 -6.50 -24.19
CA ARG A 409 18.01 -6.81 -25.38
C ARG A 409 19.30 -5.99 -25.40
N LYS A 410 20.33 -6.48 -26.09
CA LYS A 410 21.60 -5.76 -26.35
C LYS A 410 22.25 -5.20 -25.08
N VAL A 411 22.31 -5.98 -24.00
CA VAL A 411 22.93 -5.54 -22.75
C VAL A 411 24.44 -5.32 -22.95
N LYS A 412 24.90 -4.08 -22.75
CA LYS A 412 26.29 -3.64 -22.97
C LYS A 412 26.80 -2.86 -21.77
N ALA A 413 28.07 -3.01 -21.44
CA ALA A 413 28.76 -2.12 -20.51
C ALA A 413 29.71 -1.23 -21.31
N MET A 414 29.67 0.08 -21.09
CA MET A 414 30.48 1.04 -21.82
C MET A 414 30.76 2.31 -21.00
N TRP A 415 31.85 2.97 -21.32
CA TRP A 415 32.23 4.24 -20.76
C TRP A 415 31.43 5.38 -21.43
N MET A 416 30.99 6.32 -20.60
CA MET A 416 30.40 7.59 -20.98
C MET A 416 31.25 8.72 -20.34
N PRO A 417 31.10 9.99 -20.79
CA PRO A 417 31.86 11.10 -20.20
C PRO A 417 31.75 11.22 -18.67
N ASN A 418 30.59 10.80 -18.10
CA ASN A 418 30.26 10.91 -16.68
C ASN A 418 30.33 9.58 -15.91
N GLY A 419 30.92 8.52 -16.50
CA GLY A 419 31.13 7.26 -15.79
C GLY A 419 30.97 5.99 -16.63
N TYR A 420 31.03 4.85 -15.95
CA TYR A 420 30.86 3.54 -16.55
C TYR A 420 29.42 3.07 -16.38
N TYR A 421 28.78 2.61 -17.46
CA TYR A 421 27.36 2.29 -17.45
C TYR A 421 27.05 0.94 -18.05
N LEU A 422 26.01 0.30 -17.55
CA LEU A 422 25.32 -0.81 -18.16
C LEU A 422 24.10 -0.29 -18.91
N PHE A 423 24.00 -0.55 -20.20
CA PHE A 423 22.87 -0.17 -21.06
C PHE A 423 22.16 -1.39 -21.60
N TRP A 424 20.88 -1.24 -21.88
CA TRP A 424 20.09 -2.24 -22.60
C TRP A 424 19.01 -1.59 -23.44
N THR A 425 18.43 -2.38 -24.35
CA THR A 425 17.26 -1.96 -25.12
C THR A 425 16.03 -2.64 -24.54
N ALA A 426 14.95 -1.89 -24.37
CA ALA A 426 13.67 -2.42 -23.94
C ALA A 426 13.19 -3.58 -24.82
N PRO A 427 12.55 -4.61 -24.26
CA PRO A 427 11.90 -5.64 -25.05
C PRO A 427 10.77 -5.06 -25.90
N LYS A 428 10.43 -5.71 -26.99
CA LYS A 428 9.23 -5.40 -27.77
C LYS A 428 8.00 -5.94 -27.01
N GLY A 429 6.93 -5.17 -26.96
CA GLY A 429 5.61 -5.57 -26.45
C GLY A 429 4.54 -4.91 -27.29
N SER A 430 3.55 -5.68 -27.75
CA SER A 430 2.44 -5.18 -28.59
C SER A 430 1.32 -4.58 -27.77
N ARG A 431 0.99 -5.20 -26.65
CA ARG A 431 -0.02 -4.72 -25.70
C ARG A 431 0.67 -4.00 -24.55
N GLU A 432 -0.06 -3.10 -23.86
CA GLU A 432 0.47 -2.35 -22.71
C GLU A 432 0.96 -3.29 -21.59
N MET A 433 0.24 -4.37 -21.33
CA MET A 433 0.60 -5.36 -20.32
C MET A 433 1.82 -6.23 -20.69
N ASP A 434 2.19 -6.31 -21.97
CA ASP A 434 3.40 -7.03 -22.43
C ASP A 434 4.67 -6.15 -22.42
N LYS A 435 4.54 -4.84 -22.14
CA LYS A 435 5.66 -3.89 -22.12
C LYS A 435 6.42 -3.96 -20.80
N ALA A 436 7.74 -3.75 -20.87
CA ALA A 436 8.52 -3.52 -19.68
C ALA A 436 8.17 -2.15 -19.07
N ARG A 437 7.85 -2.14 -17.79
CA ARG A 437 7.62 -0.93 -16.99
C ARG A 437 8.86 -0.53 -16.21
N ASN A 438 9.50 -1.51 -15.58
CA ASN A 438 10.73 -1.36 -14.83
C ASN A 438 11.74 -2.46 -15.19
N TYR A 439 12.95 -2.33 -14.68
CA TYR A 439 14.00 -3.33 -14.77
C TYR A 439 14.54 -3.61 -13.37
N ALA A 440 14.74 -4.91 -13.06
CA ALA A 440 15.43 -5.32 -11.86
C ALA A 440 16.89 -5.65 -12.21
N ILE A 441 17.80 -5.12 -11.42
CA ILE A 441 19.25 -5.27 -11.61
C ILE A 441 19.81 -6.05 -10.45
N TYR A 442 20.51 -7.14 -10.78
CA TYR A 442 21.16 -8.01 -9.80
C TYR A 442 22.68 -8.01 -10.03
N ARG A 443 23.42 -8.18 -8.93
CA ARG A 443 24.88 -8.27 -8.95
C ARG A 443 25.36 -9.49 -8.18
N PHE A 444 26.23 -10.27 -8.80
CA PHE A 444 26.89 -11.46 -8.24
C PHE A 444 28.40 -11.31 -8.35
N ALA A 445 29.16 -11.80 -7.37
CA ALA A 445 30.60 -11.91 -7.50
C ALA A 445 31.00 -12.94 -8.57
N LYS A 446 32.25 -12.84 -9.09
CA LYS A 446 32.75 -13.84 -10.05
C LYS A 446 32.80 -15.23 -9.40
N GLY A 447 32.15 -16.19 -10.02
CA GLY A 447 32.11 -17.60 -9.54
C GLY A 447 30.97 -17.89 -8.56
N GLU A 448 30.29 -16.87 -8.11
CA GLU A 448 29.11 -17.05 -7.26
C GLU A 448 27.95 -17.69 -8.03
N ARG A 449 27.21 -18.59 -7.34
CA ARG A 449 26.00 -19.20 -7.90
C ARG A 449 24.94 -18.12 -8.09
N VAL A 450 24.41 -18.05 -9.28
CA VAL A 450 23.31 -17.10 -9.57
C VAL A 450 22.00 -17.61 -8.99
N ASP A 451 21.51 -16.91 -7.98
CA ASP A 451 20.22 -17.12 -7.36
C ASP A 451 19.42 -15.82 -7.34
N LEU A 452 18.44 -15.70 -8.25
CA LEU A 452 17.58 -14.53 -8.35
C LEU A 452 16.48 -14.50 -7.28
N PHE A 453 16.33 -15.54 -6.46
CA PHE A 453 15.39 -15.54 -5.33
C PHE A 453 15.98 -14.90 -4.08
N ASN A 454 17.30 -14.83 -3.99
CA ASN A 454 17.98 -14.13 -2.91
C ASN A 454 17.93 -12.60 -3.12
N ALA A 455 17.19 -11.90 -2.25
CA ALA A 455 17.01 -10.46 -2.32
C ALA A 455 18.31 -9.64 -2.12
N GLU A 456 19.34 -10.22 -1.51
CA GLU A 456 20.64 -9.56 -1.29
C GLU A 456 21.34 -9.16 -2.60
N HIS A 457 21.02 -9.86 -3.69
CA HIS A 457 21.60 -9.58 -5.00
C HIS A 457 20.83 -8.55 -5.82
N LEU A 458 19.60 -8.22 -5.43
CA LEU A 458 18.78 -7.18 -6.06
C LEU A 458 19.28 -5.79 -5.64
N ILE A 459 19.99 -5.11 -6.53
CA ILE A 459 20.67 -3.86 -6.20
C ILE A 459 19.95 -2.61 -6.69
N ASP A 460 19.07 -2.75 -7.69
CA ASP A 460 18.24 -1.62 -8.17
C ASP A 460 16.96 -2.09 -8.86
N ILE A 461 15.94 -1.22 -8.82
CA ILE A 461 14.70 -1.31 -9.58
C ILE A 461 14.49 0.06 -10.23
N THR A 462 14.57 0.13 -11.57
CA THR A 462 14.59 1.38 -12.31
C THR A 462 13.70 1.35 -13.55
N PRO A 463 13.02 2.46 -13.92
CA PRO A 463 12.35 2.58 -15.21
C PRO A 463 13.33 2.85 -16.37
N ASN A 464 14.56 3.22 -16.07
CA ASN A 464 15.59 3.54 -17.06
C ASN A 464 16.10 2.31 -17.78
N THR A 465 16.62 2.48 -18.99
CA THR A 465 17.31 1.44 -19.77
C THR A 465 18.84 1.47 -19.60
N TYR A 466 19.28 2.02 -18.47
CA TYR A 466 20.68 2.08 -18.07
C TYR A 466 20.84 2.04 -16.55
N TYR A 467 22.05 1.66 -16.12
CA TYR A 467 22.46 1.67 -14.72
C TYR A 467 23.93 2.12 -14.63
N GLN A 468 24.23 3.07 -13.77
CA GLN A 468 25.60 3.52 -13.54
C GLN A 468 26.33 2.51 -12.66
N LEU A 469 27.39 1.96 -13.18
CA LEU A 469 28.22 0.97 -12.51
C LEU A 469 29.16 1.65 -11.51
N PRO A 470 29.30 1.15 -10.28
CA PRO A 470 30.20 1.72 -9.27
C PRO A 470 31.65 1.30 -9.57
N TYR A 471 32.31 1.94 -10.54
CA TYR A 471 33.66 1.60 -10.98
C TYR A 471 34.72 1.94 -9.90
N GLN A 472 35.60 0.98 -9.61
CA GLN A 472 36.63 1.05 -8.58
C GLN A 472 38.00 0.52 -9.09
N GLY A 473 38.44 1.00 -10.26
CA GLY A 473 39.76 0.66 -10.79
C GLY A 473 39.86 -0.63 -11.62
N GLY A 474 38.77 -1.37 -11.82
CA GLY A 474 38.73 -2.54 -12.70
C GLY A 474 39.31 -3.84 -12.10
N HIS A 475 39.53 -3.89 -10.79
CA HIS A 475 40.10 -5.06 -10.11
C HIS A 475 39.08 -6.16 -9.84
N ASN A 476 37.85 -5.81 -9.54
CA ASN A 476 36.80 -6.74 -9.17
C ASN A 476 35.96 -7.17 -10.36
N LYS A 477 35.68 -8.47 -10.44
CA LYS A 477 34.86 -9.06 -11.52
C LYS A 477 33.49 -9.44 -10.98
N TYR A 478 32.43 -8.96 -11.65
CA TYR A 478 31.04 -9.23 -11.29
C TYR A 478 30.26 -9.77 -12.49
N VAL A 479 29.16 -10.44 -12.19
CA VAL A 479 28.10 -10.77 -13.14
C VAL A 479 26.88 -9.92 -12.80
N TYR A 480 26.55 -9.00 -13.69
CA TYR A 480 25.30 -8.27 -13.64
C TYR A 480 24.23 -9.01 -14.41
N ILE A 481 23.02 -8.99 -13.86
CA ILE A 481 21.82 -9.56 -14.48
C ILE A 481 20.77 -8.47 -14.55
N VAL A 482 20.12 -8.37 -15.70
CA VAL A 482 19.00 -7.45 -15.92
C VAL A 482 17.79 -8.27 -16.34
N THR A 483 16.67 -8.07 -15.66
CA THR A 483 15.34 -8.57 -16.02
C THR A 483 14.41 -7.41 -16.29
N ALA A 484 13.36 -7.62 -17.07
CA ALA A 484 12.29 -6.65 -17.28
C ALA A 484 11.08 -7.03 -16.42
N LEU A 485 10.41 -6.02 -15.87
CA LEU A 485 9.19 -6.14 -15.10
C LEU A 485 8.08 -5.41 -15.83
N ASP A 486 6.91 -6.04 -15.98
CA ASP A 486 5.71 -5.37 -16.48
C ASP A 486 5.00 -4.56 -15.38
N ARG A 487 3.80 -4.05 -15.67
CA ARG A 487 2.99 -3.28 -14.72
C ARG A 487 2.47 -4.10 -13.52
N LEU A 488 2.41 -5.43 -13.64
CA LEU A 488 1.99 -6.36 -12.60
C LEU A 488 3.16 -7.12 -11.98
N GLN A 489 4.38 -6.63 -12.23
CA GLN A 489 5.63 -7.16 -11.67
C GLN A 489 5.97 -8.58 -12.12
N ASN A 490 5.37 -9.08 -13.23
CA ASN A 490 5.84 -10.29 -13.86
C ASN A 490 7.25 -10.08 -14.39
N GLU A 491 8.15 -10.97 -14.02
CA GLU A 491 9.59 -10.82 -14.27
C GLU A 491 10.03 -11.67 -15.47
N SER A 492 10.69 -11.05 -16.43
CA SER A 492 11.19 -11.69 -17.64
C SER A 492 12.32 -12.67 -17.38
N LYS A 493 12.69 -13.46 -18.40
CA LYS A 493 13.96 -14.18 -18.43
C LYS A 493 15.13 -13.20 -18.26
N ALA A 494 16.18 -13.66 -17.58
CA ALA A 494 17.38 -12.90 -17.24
C ALA A 494 18.33 -12.71 -18.43
N VAL A 495 19.04 -11.58 -18.48
CA VAL A 495 20.17 -11.36 -19.39
C VAL A 495 21.41 -11.03 -18.55
N LYS A 496 22.50 -11.79 -18.79
CA LYS A 496 23.76 -11.70 -18.03
C LYS A 496 24.80 -10.85 -18.76
N LYS A 497 25.55 -10.04 -18.00
CA LYS A 497 26.73 -9.32 -18.49
C LYS A 497 27.86 -9.40 -17.46
N LYS A 498 29.03 -9.86 -17.88
CA LYS A 498 30.27 -9.82 -17.07
C LYS A 498 30.84 -8.42 -17.15
N VAL A 499 31.25 -7.86 -16.00
CA VAL A 499 31.79 -6.51 -15.86
C VAL A 499 33.01 -6.56 -14.93
N LYS A 500 34.00 -5.67 -15.17
CA LYS A 500 35.11 -5.41 -14.27
C LYS A 500 34.91 -4.02 -13.67
N LEU A 501 34.91 -3.90 -12.35
CA LEU A 501 34.72 -2.65 -11.59
C LEU A 501 35.92 -2.31 -10.75
#